data_6bd40c581ba1473c1704e8dd6a6d8ce5
#
_entry.id   6bd40c581ba1473c1704e8dd6a6d8ce5
#
_cell.length_a   1.000
_cell.length_b   1.000
_cell.length_c   1.000
_cell.angle_alpha   90.00
_cell.angle_beta   90.00
_cell.angle_gamma   90.00
#
_symmetry.space_group_name_H-M   'P 1'
#
loop_
_entity.id
_entity.type
_entity.pdbx_description
1 polymer ?
#
loop_
_entity_poly.entity_id
_entity_poly.type
_entity_poly.pdbx_seq_one_letter_code
_entity_poly.pdbx_strand_id
1 'polypeptide(L)'
;LNKGEYISGLINNAGVAMGGPVTIIETEVFRKQFDINFFGLIDVTKAFLPLLGAIKNSHYQGKIINISSVSGKRSYPFIAPYTASKFALEAFSDSLRRELMIYGVDVILIEPGPIKTAIWDKVPDEDENEFIGTDYESSLRNFYKMFIQMGHKGWDADVIGNRVKSILQNP
;
A
#
# COMPACT_ATOMS: atom_id res chain seq x y z
N LEU A 1 20.26 -9.67 -15.80
CA LEU A 1 19.26 -10.53 -16.43
C LEU A 1 19.64 -10.75 -17.89
N ASN A 2 19.61 -11.99 -18.37
CA ASN A 2 19.93 -12.30 -19.75
C ASN A 2 18.86 -11.72 -20.69
N LYS A 3 19.25 -11.36 -21.93
CA LYS A 3 18.28 -10.89 -22.93
C LYS A 3 17.22 -11.98 -23.17
N GLY A 4 15.96 -11.64 -22.92
CA GLY A 4 14.81 -12.54 -23.13
C GLY A 4 14.23 -13.20 -21.86
N GLU A 5 14.74 -12.88 -20.69
CA GLU A 5 14.11 -13.29 -19.42
C GLU A 5 13.00 -12.30 -19.03
N TYR A 6 11.83 -12.83 -18.70
CA TYR A 6 10.65 -12.06 -18.26
C TYR A 6 10.13 -12.62 -16.96
N ILE A 7 9.40 -11.79 -16.21
CA ILE A 7 8.71 -12.17 -14.98
C ILE A 7 7.20 -12.09 -15.18
N SER A 8 6.45 -13.04 -14.64
CA SER A 8 4.99 -13.12 -14.78
C SER A 8 4.27 -11.98 -14.04
N GLY A 9 4.88 -11.45 -12.99
CA GLY A 9 4.29 -10.34 -12.27
C GLY A 9 5.21 -9.74 -11.23
N LEU A 10 4.94 -8.47 -10.91
CA LEU A 10 5.52 -7.71 -9.82
C LEU A 10 4.45 -7.45 -8.77
N ILE A 11 4.73 -7.79 -7.52
CA ILE A 11 3.82 -7.53 -6.41
C ILE A 11 4.44 -6.46 -5.51
N ASN A 12 3.88 -5.27 -5.54
CA ASN A 12 4.25 -4.16 -4.69
C ASN A 12 3.43 -4.22 -3.39
N ASN A 13 4.00 -4.85 -2.37
CA ASN A 13 3.33 -5.09 -1.09
C ASN A 13 4.00 -4.34 0.08
N ALA A 14 5.27 -3.95 -0.04
CA ALA A 14 5.98 -3.25 1.02
C ALA A 14 5.24 -1.98 1.45
N GLY A 15 5.11 -1.78 2.75
CA GLY A 15 4.43 -0.61 3.28
C GLY A 15 4.43 -0.56 4.80
N VAL A 16 4.27 0.66 5.29
CA VAL A 16 4.13 0.98 6.72
C VAL A 16 2.90 1.86 6.92
N ALA A 17 2.42 1.95 8.15
CA ALA A 17 1.37 2.88 8.53
C ALA A 17 1.91 3.78 9.64
N MET A 18 1.94 5.08 9.37
CA MET A 18 2.28 6.13 10.32
C MET A 18 1.07 7.03 10.51
N GLY A 19 0.91 7.55 11.72
CA GLY A 19 -0.23 8.39 12.06
C GLY A 19 0.04 9.31 13.23
N GLY A 20 -0.99 10.03 13.62
CA GLY A 20 -1.03 11.02 14.69
C GLY A 20 -1.88 12.21 14.29
N PRO A 21 -2.16 13.12 15.22
CA PRO A 21 -2.89 14.36 14.93
C PRO A 21 -2.09 15.26 13.98
N VAL A 22 -2.68 15.64 12.86
CA VAL A 22 -2.01 16.43 11.81
C VAL A 22 -1.47 17.77 12.35
N THR A 23 -2.10 18.32 13.37
CA THR A 23 -1.69 19.57 14.00
C THR A 23 -0.44 19.46 14.88
N ILE A 24 0.00 18.23 15.17
CA ILE A 24 1.12 17.94 16.10
C ILE A 24 2.26 17.25 15.38
N ILE A 25 1.95 16.23 14.54
CA ILE A 25 2.99 15.43 13.87
C ILE A 25 3.80 16.29 12.89
N GLU A 26 5.11 16.05 12.88
CA GLU A 26 6.03 16.73 11.97
C GLU A 26 5.79 16.33 10.51
N THR A 27 6.03 17.26 9.57
CA THR A 27 5.91 17.00 8.13
C THR A 27 6.81 15.84 7.69
N GLU A 28 7.89 15.59 8.41
CA GLU A 28 8.82 14.48 8.14
C GLU A 28 8.15 13.10 8.25
N VAL A 29 7.13 12.94 9.11
CA VAL A 29 6.31 11.72 9.18
C VAL A 29 5.62 11.46 7.84
N PHE A 30 5.07 12.52 7.21
CA PHE A 30 4.49 12.42 5.86
C PHE A 30 5.54 12.05 4.81
N ARG A 31 6.71 12.69 4.82
CA ARG A 31 7.79 12.38 3.88
C ARG A 31 8.19 10.92 3.96
N LYS A 32 8.51 10.44 5.17
CA LYS A 32 8.88 9.04 5.41
C LYS A 32 7.79 8.04 5.01
N GLN A 33 6.53 8.38 5.27
CA GLN A 33 5.40 7.56 4.83
C GLN A 33 5.35 7.44 3.30
N PHE A 34 5.52 8.56 2.60
CA PHE A 34 5.52 8.59 1.14
C PHE A 34 6.76 7.94 0.53
N ASP A 35 7.94 8.13 1.11
CA ASP A 35 9.18 7.51 0.64
C ASP A 35 9.03 5.98 0.57
N ILE A 36 8.42 5.38 1.60
CA ILE A 36 8.25 3.92 1.65
C ILE A 36 7.06 3.47 0.80
N ASN A 37 5.86 4.05 1.01
CA ASN A 37 4.63 3.53 0.44
C ASN A 37 4.38 3.95 -1.01
N PHE A 38 5.04 5.00 -1.48
CA PHE A 38 4.78 5.58 -2.79
C PHE A 38 6.03 5.68 -3.65
N PHE A 39 7.05 6.44 -3.25
CA PHE A 39 8.25 6.62 -4.08
C PHE A 39 9.04 5.33 -4.25
N GLY A 40 9.25 4.55 -3.19
CA GLY A 40 9.91 3.25 -3.29
C GLY A 40 9.17 2.27 -4.22
N LEU A 41 7.83 2.29 -4.19
CA LEU A 41 7.01 1.51 -5.11
C LEU A 41 7.20 1.96 -6.58
N ILE A 42 7.26 3.28 -6.83
CA ILE A 42 7.51 3.83 -8.18
C ILE A 42 8.87 3.36 -8.69
N ASP A 43 9.92 3.48 -7.86
CA ASP A 43 11.29 3.11 -8.26
C ASP A 43 11.39 1.63 -8.60
N VAL A 44 10.84 0.76 -7.74
CA VAL A 44 10.78 -0.67 -8.00
C VAL A 44 9.97 -0.96 -9.28
N THR A 45 8.80 -0.36 -9.44
CA THR A 45 7.98 -0.54 -10.64
C THR A 45 8.76 -0.18 -11.89
N LYS A 46 9.36 1.01 -11.94
CA LYS A 46 10.16 1.48 -13.10
C LYS A 46 11.33 0.52 -13.41
N ALA A 47 12.02 0.01 -12.40
CA ALA A 47 13.14 -0.92 -12.59
C ALA A 47 12.70 -2.24 -13.22
N PHE A 48 11.47 -2.71 -12.92
CA PHE A 48 10.94 -3.99 -13.41
C PHE A 48 10.10 -3.90 -14.69
N LEU A 49 9.69 -2.71 -15.15
CA LEU A 49 8.89 -2.55 -16.38
C LEU A 49 9.45 -3.31 -17.60
N PRO A 50 10.77 -3.28 -17.90
CA PRO A 50 11.31 -4.02 -19.05
C PRO A 50 11.11 -5.53 -18.94
N LEU A 51 11.18 -6.09 -17.71
CA LEU A 51 11.02 -7.50 -17.45
C LEU A 51 9.55 -7.95 -17.51
N LEU A 52 8.63 -7.02 -17.35
CA LEU A 52 7.19 -7.25 -17.49
C LEU A 52 6.71 -7.11 -18.95
N GLY A 53 7.60 -6.80 -19.86
CA GLY A 53 7.27 -6.64 -21.28
C GLY A 53 6.95 -5.19 -21.70
N ALA A 54 7.08 -4.20 -20.81
CA ALA A 54 6.84 -2.79 -21.13
C ALA A 54 8.03 -2.18 -21.93
N ILE A 55 8.35 -2.79 -23.04
CA ILE A 55 9.37 -2.36 -24.02
C ILE A 55 8.85 -2.51 -25.44
N LYS A 56 9.39 -1.69 -26.34
CA LYS A 56 9.00 -1.69 -27.76
C LYS A 56 9.23 -3.08 -28.39
N ASN A 57 8.24 -3.59 -29.11
CA ASN A 57 8.24 -4.89 -29.78
C ASN A 57 8.32 -6.11 -28.84
N SER A 58 8.00 -5.96 -27.58
CA SER A 58 7.78 -7.11 -26.70
C SER A 58 6.48 -7.83 -27.08
N HIS A 59 6.50 -9.15 -27.03
CA HIS A 59 5.30 -9.99 -27.12
C HIS A 59 4.91 -10.55 -25.76
N TYR A 60 5.65 -10.21 -24.70
CA TYR A 60 5.39 -10.64 -23.34
C TYR A 60 4.52 -9.61 -22.61
N GLN A 61 3.60 -10.12 -21.79
CA GLN A 61 2.61 -9.34 -21.09
C GLN A 61 2.58 -9.77 -19.63
N GLY A 62 3.37 -9.11 -18.81
CA GLY A 62 3.38 -9.32 -17.35
C GLY A 62 2.30 -8.54 -16.64
N LYS A 63 2.24 -8.69 -15.31
CA LYS A 63 1.26 -8.03 -14.46
C LYS A 63 1.92 -7.25 -13.32
N ILE A 64 1.38 -6.10 -12.97
CA ILE A 64 1.74 -5.34 -11.78
C ILE A 64 0.57 -5.43 -10.80
N ILE A 65 0.83 -5.89 -9.59
CA ILE A 65 -0.17 -5.98 -8.52
C ILE A 65 0.27 -5.04 -7.41
N ASN A 66 -0.46 -3.95 -7.23
CA ASN A 66 -0.22 -2.98 -6.16
C ASN A 66 -1.17 -3.25 -5.00
N ILE A 67 -0.61 -3.49 -3.80
CA ILE A 67 -1.41 -3.66 -2.59
C ILE A 67 -1.70 -2.28 -2.00
N SER A 68 -2.90 -1.81 -2.26
CA SER A 68 -3.44 -0.57 -1.72
C SER A 68 -4.11 -0.79 -0.36
N SER A 69 -5.24 -0.20 -0.13
CA SER A 69 -6.08 -0.34 1.07
C SER A 69 -7.45 0.29 0.82
N VAL A 70 -8.45 -0.11 1.59
CA VAL A 70 -9.70 0.67 1.72
C VAL A 70 -9.42 2.12 2.14
N SER A 71 -8.29 2.38 2.80
CA SER A 71 -7.82 3.72 3.13
C SER A 71 -7.34 4.52 1.92
N GLY A 72 -7.22 3.92 0.75
CA GLY A 72 -7.03 4.62 -0.53
C GLY A 72 -8.33 5.16 -1.14
N LYS A 73 -9.48 4.79 -0.58
CA LYS A 73 -10.82 5.25 -1.00
C LYS A 73 -11.56 6.02 0.09
N ARG A 74 -11.17 5.83 1.35
CA ARG A 74 -11.81 6.45 2.51
C ARG A 74 -10.77 6.91 3.53
N SER A 75 -10.90 8.15 3.99
CA SER A 75 -10.03 8.74 5.00
C SER A 75 -10.53 8.44 6.42
N TYR A 76 -9.59 8.35 7.35
CA TYR A 76 -9.85 8.23 8.78
C TYR A 76 -9.00 9.26 9.53
N PRO A 77 -9.46 9.76 10.69
CA PRO A 77 -8.66 10.64 11.52
C PRO A 77 -7.38 9.93 11.99
N PHE A 78 -6.37 10.69 12.33
CA PHE A 78 -5.11 10.23 12.93
C PHE A 78 -4.21 9.32 12.06
N ILE A 79 -4.61 8.99 10.84
CA ILE A 79 -3.79 8.25 9.88
C ILE A 79 -3.64 8.98 8.54
N ALA A 80 -3.63 10.32 8.59
CA ALA A 80 -3.55 11.15 7.38
C ALA A 80 -2.32 10.84 6.49
N PRO A 81 -1.08 10.64 7.02
CA PRO A 81 0.06 10.28 6.19
C PRO A 81 -0.17 8.99 5.40
N TYR A 82 -0.64 7.95 6.09
CA TYR A 82 -0.95 6.66 5.48
C TYR A 82 -2.05 6.77 4.43
N THR A 83 -3.17 7.37 4.79
CA THR A 83 -4.32 7.54 3.89
C THR A 83 -3.90 8.31 2.64
N ALA A 84 -3.20 9.44 2.78
CA ALA A 84 -2.73 10.23 1.65
C ALA A 84 -1.81 9.41 0.72
N SER A 85 -0.91 8.60 1.27
CA SER A 85 -0.04 7.74 0.47
C SER A 85 -0.82 6.68 -0.32
N LYS A 86 -1.89 6.12 0.26
CA LYS A 86 -2.74 5.13 -0.42
C LYS A 86 -3.62 5.77 -1.50
N PHE A 87 -4.17 6.97 -1.27
CA PHE A 87 -4.86 7.73 -2.33
C PHE A 87 -3.91 8.06 -3.51
N ALA A 88 -2.67 8.46 -3.20
CA ALA A 88 -1.67 8.70 -4.24
C ALA A 88 -1.36 7.42 -5.04
N LEU A 89 -1.27 6.26 -4.38
CA LEU A 89 -1.07 4.96 -5.02
C LEU A 89 -2.24 4.58 -5.95
N GLU A 90 -3.48 4.86 -5.55
CA GLU A 90 -4.66 4.63 -6.40
C GLU A 90 -4.57 5.44 -7.70
N ALA A 91 -4.34 6.75 -7.59
CA ALA A 91 -4.24 7.64 -8.75
C ALA A 91 -3.06 7.27 -9.66
N PHE A 92 -1.90 6.94 -9.08
CA PHE A 92 -0.74 6.47 -9.81
C PHE A 92 -1.03 5.18 -10.58
N SER A 93 -1.66 4.21 -9.94
CA SER A 93 -1.98 2.92 -10.54
C SER A 93 -2.97 3.05 -11.70
N ASP A 94 -3.94 3.93 -11.58
CA ASP A 94 -4.89 4.22 -12.67
C ASP A 94 -4.22 4.87 -13.87
N SER A 95 -3.30 5.81 -13.65
CA SER A 95 -2.52 6.43 -14.73
C SER A 95 -1.63 5.39 -15.39
N LEU A 96 -0.87 4.64 -14.60
CA LEU A 96 0.06 3.61 -15.09
C LEU A 96 -0.67 2.53 -15.90
N ARG A 97 -1.85 2.11 -15.45
CA ARG A 97 -2.68 1.12 -16.17
C ARG A 97 -2.99 1.61 -17.61
N ARG A 98 -3.37 2.87 -17.75
CA ARG A 98 -3.69 3.45 -19.06
C ARG A 98 -2.45 3.60 -19.94
N GLU A 99 -1.33 4.02 -19.39
CA GLU A 99 -0.06 4.14 -20.10
C GLU A 99 0.46 2.79 -20.58
N LEU A 100 0.33 1.74 -19.78
CA LEU A 100 0.84 0.40 -20.11
C LEU A 100 -0.06 -0.41 -21.03
N MET A 101 -1.26 0.07 -21.35
CA MET A 101 -2.15 -0.58 -22.34
C MET A 101 -1.46 -0.82 -23.69
N ILE A 102 -0.57 0.08 -24.12
CA ILE A 102 0.18 -0.06 -25.38
C ILE A 102 1.15 -1.25 -25.39
N TYR A 103 1.49 -1.79 -24.21
CA TYR A 103 2.36 -2.94 -24.04
C TYR A 103 1.59 -4.21 -23.63
N GLY A 104 0.29 -4.09 -23.34
CA GLY A 104 -0.52 -5.17 -22.80
C GLY A 104 -0.15 -5.59 -21.39
N VAL A 105 0.54 -4.75 -20.64
CA VAL A 105 0.90 -5.01 -19.23
C VAL A 105 -0.23 -4.54 -18.33
N ASP A 106 -0.78 -5.49 -17.56
CA ASP A 106 -1.87 -5.21 -16.63
C ASP A 106 -1.37 -4.56 -15.34
N VAL A 107 -2.12 -3.59 -14.83
CA VAL A 107 -1.92 -3.00 -13.51
C VAL A 107 -3.17 -3.22 -12.66
N ILE A 108 -3.03 -4.01 -11.61
CA ILE A 108 -4.13 -4.44 -10.75
C ILE A 108 -3.93 -3.87 -9.36
N LEU A 109 -5.00 -3.28 -8.80
CA LEU A 109 -5.05 -2.86 -7.41
C LEU A 109 -5.79 -3.92 -6.59
N ILE A 110 -5.22 -4.24 -5.43
CA ILE A 110 -5.93 -4.96 -4.36
C ILE A 110 -6.09 -3.97 -3.21
N GLU A 111 -7.32 -3.79 -2.77
CA GLU A 111 -7.71 -2.81 -1.75
C GLU A 111 -8.21 -3.54 -0.48
N PRO A 112 -7.31 -4.11 0.33
CA PRO A 112 -7.72 -4.85 1.51
C PRO A 112 -8.39 -3.95 2.54
N GLY A 113 -9.39 -4.50 3.23
CA GLY A 113 -9.80 -4.05 4.54
C GLY A 113 -8.79 -4.49 5.61
N PRO A 114 -9.18 -4.56 6.89
CA PRO A 114 -8.31 -5.05 7.95
C PRO A 114 -7.88 -6.50 7.70
N ILE A 115 -6.57 -6.73 7.73
CA ILE A 115 -5.95 -8.05 7.57
C ILE A 115 -5.14 -8.34 8.84
N LYS A 116 -5.25 -9.55 9.38
CA LYS A 116 -4.46 -10.00 10.54
C LYS A 116 -2.99 -10.11 10.15
N THR A 117 -2.20 -9.13 10.54
CA THR A 117 -0.76 -9.06 10.30
C THR A 117 -0.08 -8.36 11.47
N ALA A 118 1.23 -8.49 11.58
CA ALA A 118 2.06 -7.83 12.59
C ALA A 118 2.10 -6.28 12.48
N ILE A 119 1.40 -5.67 11.52
CA ILE A 119 1.30 -4.22 11.43
C ILE A 119 0.57 -3.62 12.63
N TRP A 120 -0.34 -4.40 13.23
CA TRP A 120 -1.14 -4.00 14.39
C TRP A 120 -0.33 -4.01 15.70
N ASP A 121 0.75 -4.81 15.76
CA ASP A 121 1.65 -4.90 16.91
C ASP A 121 2.58 -3.68 17.01
N LYS A 122 2.58 -2.82 15.99
CA LYS A 122 3.39 -1.59 15.94
C LYS A 122 2.62 -0.34 16.37
N VAL A 123 1.36 -0.49 16.74
CA VAL A 123 0.59 0.61 17.34
C VAL A 123 1.08 0.78 18.78
N PRO A 124 1.49 1.99 19.20
CA PRO A 124 1.97 2.23 20.56
C PRO A 124 0.93 1.79 21.61
N ASP A 125 1.39 1.23 22.71
CA ASP A 125 0.54 0.98 23.88
C ASP A 125 -0.03 2.29 24.43
N GLU A 126 -1.15 2.22 25.16
CA GLU A 126 -1.86 3.38 25.67
C GLU A 126 -0.97 4.29 26.53
N ASP A 127 -0.02 3.71 27.26
CA ASP A 127 0.88 4.41 28.18
C ASP A 127 2.16 4.95 27.52
N GLU A 128 2.46 4.53 26.29
CA GLU A 128 3.63 4.98 25.49
C GLU A 128 3.24 6.01 24.40
N ASN A 129 2.03 6.49 24.42
CA ASN A 129 1.51 7.42 23.43
C ASN A 129 2.14 8.80 23.61
N GLU A 130 2.94 9.24 22.65
CA GLU A 130 3.59 10.56 22.61
C GLU A 130 2.61 11.76 22.64
N PHE A 131 1.30 11.53 22.51
CA PHE A 131 0.25 12.55 22.52
C PHE A 131 -0.50 12.66 23.84
N ILE A 132 0.03 12.04 24.93
CA ILE A 132 -0.51 12.21 26.28
C ILE A 132 -0.44 13.67 26.70
N GLY A 133 -1.52 14.19 27.30
CA GLY A 133 -1.63 15.59 27.71
C GLY A 133 -2.02 16.57 26.61
N THR A 134 -2.24 16.09 25.38
CA THR A 134 -2.77 16.92 24.29
C THR A 134 -4.30 16.90 24.25
N ASP A 135 -4.92 17.84 23.55
CA ASP A 135 -6.37 17.87 23.30
C ASP A 135 -6.88 16.60 22.56
N TYR A 136 -5.99 15.86 21.95
CA TYR A 136 -6.31 14.67 21.17
C TYR A 136 -6.23 13.36 21.96
N GLU A 137 -5.68 13.36 23.18
CA GLU A 137 -5.41 12.14 23.95
C GLU A 137 -6.61 11.17 24.00
N SER A 138 -7.76 11.68 24.44
CA SER A 138 -8.98 10.86 24.58
C SER A 138 -9.47 10.30 23.23
N SER A 139 -9.48 11.15 22.19
CA SER A 139 -9.95 10.78 20.85
C SER A 139 -9.01 9.77 20.21
N LEU A 140 -7.70 9.94 20.39
CA LEU A 140 -6.68 9.06 19.86
C LEU A 140 -6.71 7.69 20.53
N ARG A 141 -6.87 7.66 21.88
CA ARG A 141 -7.02 6.42 22.66
C ARG A 141 -8.22 5.61 22.16
N ASN A 142 -9.36 6.24 21.94
CA ASN A 142 -10.55 5.57 21.41
C ASN A 142 -10.34 5.08 19.98
N PHE A 143 -9.66 5.87 19.14
CA PHE A 143 -9.33 5.50 17.78
C PHE A 143 -8.42 4.27 17.75
N TYR A 144 -7.34 4.23 18.53
CA TYR A 144 -6.43 3.10 18.57
C TYR A 144 -7.11 1.82 19.05
N LYS A 145 -7.92 1.89 20.11
CA LYS A 145 -8.71 0.73 20.57
C LYS A 145 -9.59 0.15 19.46
N MET A 146 -10.33 1.01 18.77
CA MET A 146 -11.18 0.61 17.65
C MET A 146 -10.35 0.02 16.51
N PHE A 147 -9.24 0.67 16.16
CA PHE A 147 -8.40 0.31 15.03
C PHE A 147 -7.70 -1.03 15.24
N ILE A 148 -7.13 -1.26 16.43
CA ILE A 148 -6.54 -2.55 16.82
C ILE A 148 -7.59 -3.67 16.81
N GLN A 149 -8.77 -3.42 17.40
CA GLN A 149 -9.87 -4.41 17.37
C GLN A 149 -10.30 -4.78 15.95
N MET A 150 -10.36 -3.79 15.04
CA MET A 150 -10.64 -4.05 13.62
C MET A 150 -9.55 -4.92 12.99
N GLY A 151 -8.28 -4.68 13.31
CA GLY A 151 -7.15 -5.46 12.84
C GLY A 151 -7.22 -6.92 13.26
N HIS A 152 -7.45 -7.18 14.54
CA HIS A 152 -7.57 -8.54 15.07
C HIS A 152 -8.80 -9.30 14.57
N LYS A 153 -9.87 -8.60 14.19
CA LYS A 153 -11.07 -9.17 13.56
C LYS A 153 -10.99 -9.22 12.03
N GLY A 154 -9.88 -8.78 11.46
CA GLY A 154 -9.65 -8.76 10.02
C GLY A 154 -9.59 -10.16 9.40
N TRP A 155 -9.48 -10.21 8.10
CA TRP A 155 -9.29 -11.46 7.36
C TRP A 155 -7.87 -12.00 7.53
N ASP A 156 -7.70 -13.30 7.35
CA ASP A 156 -6.38 -13.92 7.34
C ASP A 156 -5.59 -13.49 6.08
N ALA A 157 -4.28 -13.36 6.21
CA ALA A 157 -3.42 -12.90 5.12
C ALA A 157 -3.50 -13.81 3.87
N ASP A 158 -3.80 -15.08 4.07
CA ASP A 158 -3.96 -16.07 2.98
C ASP A 158 -5.05 -15.68 1.98
N VAL A 159 -6.07 -14.93 2.40
CA VAL A 159 -7.12 -14.43 1.50
C VAL A 159 -6.50 -13.56 0.41
N ILE A 160 -5.59 -12.66 0.79
CA ILE A 160 -4.88 -11.79 -0.15
C ILE A 160 -3.89 -12.61 -0.99
N GLY A 161 -3.12 -13.51 -0.35
CA GLY A 161 -2.19 -14.40 -1.04
C GLY A 161 -2.87 -15.25 -2.13
N ASN A 162 -4.02 -15.82 -1.81
CA ASN A 162 -4.82 -16.60 -2.77
C ASN A 162 -5.36 -15.73 -3.91
N ARG A 163 -5.75 -14.47 -3.62
CA ARG A 163 -6.19 -13.53 -4.66
C ARG A 163 -5.05 -13.18 -5.61
N VAL A 164 -3.86 -12.87 -5.07
CA VAL A 164 -2.64 -12.61 -5.85
C VAL A 164 -2.31 -13.82 -6.75
N LYS A 165 -2.30 -15.02 -6.17
CA LYS A 165 -2.08 -16.26 -6.93
C LYS A 165 -3.08 -16.41 -8.07
N SER A 166 -4.36 -16.23 -7.81
CA SER A 166 -5.41 -16.32 -8.84
C SER A 166 -5.19 -15.30 -9.97
N ILE A 167 -4.80 -14.06 -9.65
CA ILE A 167 -4.51 -13.02 -10.66
C ILE A 167 -3.32 -13.44 -11.55
N LEU A 168 -2.27 -14.00 -10.97
CA LEU A 168 -1.08 -14.40 -11.73
C LEU A 168 -1.31 -15.64 -12.61
N GLN A 169 -2.23 -16.52 -12.21
CA GLN A 169 -2.55 -17.76 -12.93
C GLN A 169 -3.60 -17.59 -14.04
N ASN A 170 -4.40 -16.54 -13.99
CA ASN A 170 -5.40 -16.26 -15.01
C ASN A 170 -4.79 -15.31 -16.07
N PRO A 171 -4.93 -15.67 -17.36
CA PRO A 171 -4.45 -14.82 -18.45
C PRO A 171 -5.20 -13.50 -18.53
#